data_3eb3efe1205632f789723191f994eaae
#
_entry.id   3eb3efe1205632f789723191f994eaae
#
_cell.length_a   1.000
_cell.length_b   1.000
_cell.length_c   1.000
_cell.angle_alpha   90.00
_cell.angle_beta   90.00
_cell.angle_gamma   90.00
#
_symmetry.space_group_name_H-M   'P 1'
#
loop_
_entity.id
_entity.type
_entity.pdbx_description
1 polymer ?
#
loop_
_entity_poly.entity_id
_entity_poly.type
_entity_poly.pdbx_seq_one_letter_code
_entity_poly.pdbx_strand_id
1 'polypeptide(L)'
;MLRDLRGEITLHNRIAIVATMGSHEIADIDFVHTGPGTLAGRYMRMFWQPVFVSEELPPGRAVPIQTMSERFTLYRGESGTPHVVDFRCAHRGTQLSLGWVEEECVRCFYHGWKYDETGQCVEQPAEDQSFAAKVKIRSYPTYEYLGLIFSYLGEAAPPQFPRYPQLEQEGVLDVGSYIRNCNYFNTLENGVDQAHVPFTHAKSNFTKFGLNWDIPKITGEETEYGVAMYGTRANGLSRVNHYLMPNILYIKGSPDESAEKWRDAFAWRVPIDDFTHASFNLSLVHITGDAAERYRERRKQQRAAAAKLTSAREMADAVLAGQVSIHEIQDRPDIVNIQDHVAQEGQGAIPDRDAERLGRSDAAVILMRKIWLRELRALAEGRPLKEWTRPEGLLATSGV
;
A
#
# COMPACT_ATOMS: atom_id res chain seq x y z
N MET A 1 -7.56 18.89 55.78
CA MET A 1 -7.67 17.55 55.21
C MET A 1 -8.58 17.60 53.95
N LEU A 2 -8.02 18.22 52.93
CA LEU A 2 -8.66 18.35 51.58
C LEU A 2 -7.51 18.44 50.55
N ARG A 3 -6.98 17.30 50.17
CA ARG A 3 -6.13 17.10 48.99
C ARG A 3 -6.30 15.68 48.54
N ASP A 4 -6.48 15.51 47.21
CA ASP A 4 -6.55 14.31 46.39
C ASP A 4 -7.92 13.96 45.82
N LEU A 5 -8.42 14.84 44.95
CA LEU A 5 -9.50 14.50 44.02
C LEU A 5 -9.28 15.15 42.63
N ARG A 6 -8.07 15.65 42.31
CA ARG A 6 -7.82 16.27 40.99
C ARG A 6 -7.07 15.38 39.97
N GLY A 7 -6.57 14.21 40.39
CA GLY A 7 -5.81 13.31 39.51
C GLY A 7 -6.68 12.33 38.71
N GLU A 8 -7.80 11.87 39.25
CA GLU A 8 -8.64 10.85 38.59
C GLU A 8 -9.64 11.41 37.59
N ILE A 9 -10.05 12.66 37.72
CA ILE A 9 -11.01 13.31 36.81
C ILE A 9 -10.41 13.55 35.41
N THR A 10 -9.11 13.68 35.32
CA THR A 10 -8.43 13.95 34.02
C THR A 10 -8.34 12.72 33.12
N LEU A 11 -8.26 11.52 33.68
CA LEU A 11 -8.15 10.29 32.89
C LEU A 11 -9.53 9.79 32.40
N HIS A 12 -10.56 9.93 33.26
CA HIS A 12 -11.95 9.57 32.91
C HIS A 12 -12.54 10.52 31.86
N ASN A 13 -12.28 11.81 31.96
CA ASN A 13 -12.74 12.77 30.95
C ASN A 13 -12.02 12.62 29.58
N ARG A 14 -10.76 12.15 29.55
CA ARG A 14 -10.08 11.85 28.28
C ARG A 14 -10.64 10.60 27.60
N ILE A 15 -11.08 9.61 28.36
CA ILE A 15 -11.73 8.38 27.83
C ILE A 15 -13.17 8.68 27.37
N ALA A 16 -13.90 9.53 28.09
CA ALA A 16 -15.25 9.93 27.69
C ALA A 16 -15.27 10.85 26.46
N ILE A 17 -14.24 11.68 26.24
CA ILE A 17 -14.11 12.51 25.03
C ILE A 17 -13.81 11.66 23.80
N VAL A 18 -13.13 10.52 23.94
CA VAL A 18 -12.90 9.57 22.84
C VAL A 18 -14.17 8.80 22.46
N ALA A 19 -15.10 8.59 23.41
CA ALA A 19 -16.36 7.87 23.17
C ALA A 19 -17.52 8.77 22.68
N THR A 20 -17.37 10.11 22.73
CA THR A 20 -18.43 11.08 22.39
C THR A 20 -18.11 12.01 21.22
N MET A 21 -16.96 11.86 20.54
CA MET A 21 -16.78 12.46 19.21
C MET A 21 -17.60 11.62 18.24
N GLY A 22 -18.84 12.04 18.04
CA GLY A 22 -19.81 11.30 17.28
C GLY A 22 -19.41 11.16 15.81
N SER A 23 -19.91 10.10 15.21
CA SER A 23 -19.90 9.78 13.78
C SER A 23 -20.18 10.98 12.86
N HIS A 24 -20.86 12.01 13.31
CA HIS A 24 -21.20 13.21 12.53
C HIS A 24 -20.00 14.13 12.18
N GLU A 25 -18.94 14.22 12.99
CA GLU A 25 -17.76 15.03 12.62
C GLU A 25 -16.86 14.32 11.61
N ILE A 26 -17.03 13.01 11.43
CA ILE A 26 -16.29 12.20 10.47
C ILE A 26 -16.93 12.26 9.07
N ALA A 27 -18.25 12.47 8.99
CA ALA A 27 -19.03 12.42 7.75
C ALA A 27 -18.69 13.51 6.70
N ASP A 28 -18.08 14.62 7.11
CA ASP A 28 -17.83 15.76 6.21
C ASP A 28 -16.53 15.68 5.41
N ILE A 29 -15.62 14.73 5.71
CA ILE A 29 -14.34 14.61 4.99
C ILE A 29 -14.11 13.19 4.51
N ASP A 30 -14.06 13.05 3.20
CA ASP A 30 -13.96 11.79 2.51
C ASP A 30 -12.48 11.39 2.29
N PHE A 31 -12.04 10.36 3.02
CA PHE A 31 -10.74 9.72 2.82
C PHE A 31 -10.82 8.44 1.96
N VAL A 32 -12.01 8.07 1.49
CA VAL A 32 -12.28 6.83 0.75
C VAL A 32 -12.08 7.00 -0.74
N HIS A 33 -12.63 8.08 -1.31
CA HIS A 33 -12.55 8.36 -2.75
C HIS A 33 -11.26 9.08 -3.11
N THR A 34 -10.50 8.47 -4.02
CA THR A 34 -9.14 8.94 -4.37
C THR A 34 -9.00 9.40 -5.82
N GLY A 35 -10.11 9.49 -6.56
CA GLY A 35 -10.14 9.98 -7.93
C GLY A 35 -9.64 11.43 -8.07
N PRO A 36 -9.39 11.89 -9.30
CA PRO A 36 -8.98 13.26 -9.57
C PRO A 36 -9.95 14.28 -8.96
N GLY A 37 -9.42 15.29 -8.27
CA GLY A 37 -10.20 16.35 -7.62
C GLY A 37 -10.71 16.05 -6.21
N THR A 38 -10.74 14.79 -5.76
CA THR A 38 -11.10 14.43 -4.37
C THR A 38 -10.00 14.86 -3.40
N LEU A 39 -10.35 15.12 -2.14
CA LEU A 39 -9.37 15.53 -1.12
C LEU A 39 -8.32 14.45 -0.88
N ALA A 40 -8.75 13.20 -0.65
CA ALA A 40 -7.83 12.10 -0.44
C ALA A 40 -6.97 11.82 -1.69
N GLY A 41 -7.56 11.92 -2.89
CA GLY A 41 -6.81 11.78 -4.14
C GLY A 41 -5.73 12.86 -4.32
N ARG A 42 -6.06 14.12 -4.00
CA ARG A 42 -5.07 15.21 -3.99
C ARG A 42 -3.97 14.97 -2.97
N TYR A 43 -4.32 14.56 -1.75
CA TYR A 43 -3.37 14.27 -0.68
C TYR A 43 -2.44 13.12 -1.05
N MET A 44 -2.98 11.99 -1.53
CA MET A 44 -2.20 10.81 -1.94
C MET A 44 -1.21 11.11 -3.06
N ARG A 45 -1.60 11.96 -4.02
CA ARG A 45 -0.73 12.37 -5.14
C ARG A 45 0.45 13.25 -4.73
N MET A 46 0.45 13.79 -3.51
CA MET A 46 1.59 14.54 -2.96
C MET A 46 2.75 13.63 -2.51
N PHE A 47 2.58 12.32 -2.59
CA PHE A 47 3.57 11.32 -2.20
C PHE A 47 3.96 10.43 -3.38
N TRP A 48 5.20 9.98 -3.40
CA TRP A 48 5.64 8.95 -4.32
C TRP A 48 4.87 7.65 -4.07
N GLN A 49 4.23 7.10 -5.09
CA GLN A 49 3.46 5.86 -5.02
C GLN A 49 4.12 4.79 -5.86
N PRO A 50 4.29 3.55 -5.37
CA PRO A 50 4.66 2.45 -6.24
C PRO A 50 3.50 2.16 -7.20
N VAL A 51 3.82 1.97 -8.47
CA VAL A 51 2.83 1.77 -9.53
C VAL A 51 3.01 0.44 -10.25
N PHE A 52 4.19 -0.20 -10.14
CA PHE A 52 4.46 -1.46 -10.81
C PHE A 52 5.64 -2.22 -10.18
N VAL A 53 5.66 -3.55 -10.35
CA VAL A 53 6.83 -4.39 -10.01
C VAL A 53 7.82 -4.34 -11.15
N SER A 54 9.05 -3.94 -10.87
CA SER A 54 10.05 -3.62 -11.88
C SER A 54 10.40 -4.80 -12.79
N GLU A 55 10.55 -6.01 -12.23
CA GLU A 55 10.90 -7.22 -12.98
C GLU A 55 9.84 -7.65 -14.02
N GLU A 56 8.59 -7.18 -13.84
CA GLU A 56 7.47 -7.49 -14.73
C GLU A 56 7.40 -6.56 -15.97
N LEU A 57 8.26 -5.53 -16.02
CA LEU A 57 8.35 -4.59 -17.13
C LEU A 57 9.72 -4.66 -17.81
N PRO A 58 9.93 -5.55 -18.77
CA PRO A 58 11.19 -5.62 -19.52
C PRO A 58 11.38 -4.39 -20.42
N PRO A 59 12.64 -4.04 -20.77
CA PRO A 59 12.93 -2.99 -21.76
C PRO A 59 12.16 -3.18 -23.07
N GLY A 60 11.73 -2.09 -23.68
CA GLY A 60 10.94 -2.10 -24.91
C GLY A 60 9.44 -2.40 -24.72
N ARG A 61 8.97 -2.54 -23.50
CA ARG A 61 7.54 -2.84 -23.21
C ARG A 61 6.80 -1.63 -22.68
N ALA A 62 5.56 -1.46 -23.15
CA ALA A 62 4.58 -0.54 -22.60
C ALA A 62 3.37 -1.30 -22.03
N VAL A 63 2.82 -0.81 -20.90
CA VAL A 63 1.66 -1.39 -20.23
C VAL A 63 0.71 -0.29 -19.75
N PRO A 64 -0.60 -0.55 -19.70
CA PRO A 64 -1.52 0.34 -19.01
C PRO A 64 -1.40 0.14 -17.50
N ILE A 65 -1.41 1.22 -16.75
CA ILE A 65 -1.57 1.20 -15.30
C ILE A 65 -2.75 2.07 -14.90
N GLN A 66 -3.36 1.75 -13.77
CA GLN A 66 -4.41 2.54 -13.15
C GLN A 66 -4.08 2.75 -11.68
N THR A 67 -4.17 3.99 -11.23
CA THR A 67 -4.02 4.34 -9.81
C THR A 67 -4.85 5.57 -9.48
N MET A 68 -5.50 5.56 -8.30
CA MET A 68 -6.37 6.65 -7.85
C MET A 68 -7.42 7.06 -8.92
N SER A 69 -8.11 6.05 -9.51
CA SER A 69 -9.13 6.18 -10.55
C SER A 69 -8.67 6.86 -11.85
N GLU A 70 -7.37 7.01 -12.06
CA GLU A 70 -6.77 7.60 -13.25
C GLU A 70 -5.88 6.60 -13.97
N ARG A 71 -5.89 6.60 -15.31
CA ARG A 71 -5.10 5.69 -16.13
C ARG A 71 -3.90 6.37 -16.73
N PHE A 72 -2.80 5.63 -16.82
CA PHE A 72 -1.52 6.08 -17.37
C PHE A 72 -0.94 5.03 -18.30
N THR A 73 0.03 5.44 -19.11
CA THR A 73 0.92 4.54 -19.84
C THR A 73 2.24 4.50 -19.10
N LEU A 74 2.60 3.32 -18.61
CA LEU A 74 3.93 3.01 -18.11
C LEU A 74 4.69 2.27 -19.20
N TYR A 75 5.91 2.70 -19.53
CA TYR A 75 6.79 1.97 -20.45
C TYR A 75 8.22 1.99 -19.93
N ARG A 76 8.99 1.00 -20.35
CA ARG A 76 10.43 0.97 -20.10
C ARG A 76 11.15 1.20 -21.40
N GLY A 77 11.94 2.27 -21.47
CA GLY A 77 12.82 2.57 -22.60
C GLY A 77 13.81 1.44 -22.84
N GLU A 78 14.45 1.44 -24.00
CA GLU A 78 15.45 0.43 -24.37
C GLU A 78 16.70 0.50 -23.48
N SER A 79 17.01 1.67 -22.92
CA SER A 79 18.08 1.83 -21.90
C SER A 79 17.78 1.13 -20.59
N GLY A 80 16.51 0.75 -20.36
CA GLY A 80 16.03 0.16 -19.11
C GLY A 80 15.39 1.17 -18.14
N THR A 81 15.29 2.44 -18.53
CA THR A 81 14.66 3.47 -17.69
C THR A 81 13.13 3.41 -17.80
N PRO A 82 12.37 3.36 -16.67
CA PRO A 82 10.92 3.40 -16.70
C PRO A 82 10.39 4.83 -16.80
N HIS A 83 9.32 5.02 -17.57
CA HIS A 83 8.65 6.30 -17.79
C HIS A 83 7.13 6.17 -17.65
N VAL A 84 6.50 7.17 -17.05
CA VAL A 84 5.04 7.27 -16.93
C VAL A 84 4.57 8.53 -17.67
N VAL A 85 3.63 8.34 -18.60
CA VAL A 85 3.02 9.43 -19.38
C VAL A 85 1.50 9.28 -19.39
N ASP A 86 0.81 10.29 -19.92
CA ASP A 86 -0.64 10.22 -20.10
C ASP A 86 -1.06 8.94 -20.84
N PHE A 87 -2.22 8.45 -20.48
CA PHE A 87 -2.77 7.23 -21.04
C PHE A 87 -3.08 7.34 -22.53
N ARG A 88 -3.46 8.54 -22.98
CA ARG A 88 -4.02 8.76 -24.32
C ARG A 88 -3.11 9.62 -25.19
N CYS A 89 -2.98 9.19 -26.45
CA CYS A 89 -2.36 9.99 -27.50
C CYS A 89 -3.14 11.27 -27.72
N ALA A 90 -2.45 12.44 -27.75
CA ALA A 90 -3.06 13.73 -27.98
C ALA A 90 -3.74 13.88 -29.36
N HIS A 91 -3.41 13.02 -30.34
CA HIS A 91 -4.02 13.07 -31.66
C HIS A 91 -5.52 12.75 -31.62
N ARG A 92 -5.89 11.50 -31.30
CA ARG A 92 -7.27 11.00 -31.31
C ARG A 92 -7.61 10.10 -30.12
N GLY A 93 -6.88 10.21 -29.02
CA GLY A 93 -7.19 9.53 -27.76
C GLY A 93 -6.90 8.05 -27.69
N THR A 94 -6.17 7.48 -28.65
CA THR A 94 -5.77 6.06 -28.59
C THR A 94 -4.86 5.83 -27.39
N GLN A 95 -5.06 4.71 -26.70
CA GLN A 95 -4.24 4.23 -25.59
C GLN A 95 -2.79 4.04 -26.05
N LEU A 96 -1.83 4.76 -25.44
CA LEU A 96 -0.43 4.74 -25.87
C LEU A 96 0.27 3.42 -25.56
N SER A 97 -0.12 2.71 -24.51
CA SER A 97 0.46 1.41 -24.14
C SER A 97 0.19 0.28 -25.16
N LEU A 98 -0.63 0.53 -26.19
CA LEU A 98 -0.81 -0.38 -27.32
C LEU A 98 0.25 -0.21 -28.41
N GLY A 99 1.09 0.81 -28.29
CA GLY A 99 2.08 1.18 -29.28
C GLY A 99 3.43 0.50 -29.07
N TRP A 100 4.45 1.07 -29.69
CA TRP A 100 5.81 0.57 -29.62
C TRP A 100 6.68 1.46 -28.75
N VAL A 101 7.63 0.88 -28.08
CA VAL A 101 8.74 1.60 -27.44
C VAL A 101 9.90 1.61 -28.43
N GLU A 102 10.44 2.78 -28.67
CA GLU A 102 11.60 3.01 -29.55
C GLU A 102 12.56 3.93 -28.82
N GLU A 103 13.75 3.43 -28.49
CA GLU A 103 14.69 4.13 -27.61
C GLU A 103 14.03 4.49 -26.27
N GLU A 104 13.94 5.79 -25.93
CA GLU A 104 13.23 6.27 -24.70
C GLU A 104 11.85 6.87 -25.04
N CYS A 105 11.28 6.55 -26.20
CA CYS A 105 10.02 7.10 -26.67
C CYS A 105 8.92 6.05 -26.74
N VAL A 106 7.67 6.49 -26.66
CA VAL A 106 6.49 5.66 -26.98
C VAL A 106 5.82 6.16 -28.25
N ARG A 107 5.65 5.26 -29.23
CA ARG A 107 4.98 5.54 -30.50
C ARG A 107 3.52 5.05 -30.45
N CYS A 108 2.58 5.93 -30.77
CA CYS A 108 1.16 5.60 -30.84
C CYS A 108 0.89 4.58 -31.96
N PHE A 109 0.20 3.49 -31.62
CA PHE A 109 -0.18 2.42 -32.52
C PHE A 109 -1.03 2.90 -33.72
N TYR A 110 -1.82 3.98 -33.55
CA TYR A 110 -2.86 4.33 -34.54
C TYR A 110 -2.29 5.13 -35.73
N HIS A 111 -1.57 6.24 -35.47
CA HIS A 111 -1.05 7.09 -36.54
C HIS A 111 0.46 7.42 -36.39
N GLY A 112 1.15 6.70 -35.53
CA GLY A 112 2.59 6.79 -35.38
C GLY A 112 3.12 8.05 -34.68
N TRP A 113 2.27 8.87 -34.05
CA TRP A 113 2.77 9.99 -33.26
C TRP A 113 3.65 9.47 -32.13
N LYS A 114 4.86 10.02 -32.03
CA LYS A 114 5.91 9.56 -31.10
C LYS A 114 6.13 10.59 -30.02
N TYR A 115 6.19 10.15 -28.77
CA TYR A 115 6.38 11.00 -27.60
C TYR A 115 7.63 10.56 -26.86
N ASP A 116 8.47 11.52 -26.47
CA ASP A 116 9.61 11.28 -25.62
C ASP A 116 9.22 11.13 -24.14
N GLU A 117 10.22 10.89 -23.29
CA GLU A 117 10.05 10.68 -21.85
C GLU A 117 9.51 11.92 -21.12
N THR A 118 9.62 13.11 -21.73
CA THR A 118 9.04 14.35 -21.19
C THR A 118 7.59 14.57 -21.61
N GLY A 119 7.06 13.66 -22.46
CA GLY A 119 5.74 13.77 -23.07
C GLY A 119 5.69 14.68 -24.29
N GLN A 120 6.83 15.23 -24.74
CA GLN A 120 6.88 16.04 -25.96
C GLN A 120 6.67 15.14 -27.19
N CYS A 121 5.74 15.52 -28.06
CA CYS A 121 5.62 14.89 -29.37
C CYS A 121 6.84 15.25 -30.21
N VAL A 122 7.55 14.25 -30.71
CA VAL A 122 8.80 14.42 -31.50
C VAL A 122 8.65 14.01 -32.94
N GLU A 123 7.59 13.28 -33.30
CA GLU A 123 7.35 12.82 -34.66
C GLU A 123 5.85 12.69 -35.00
N GLN A 124 5.48 13.08 -36.21
CA GLN A 124 4.14 12.96 -36.78
C GLN A 124 4.27 12.49 -38.24
N PRO A 125 4.38 11.16 -38.50
CA PRO A 125 4.81 10.62 -39.80
C PRO A 125 3.88 10.93 -40.99
N ALA A 126 2.60 11.14 -40.74
CA ALA A 126 1.60 11.38 -41.77
C ALA A 126 1.37 12.87 -42.08
N GLU A 127 2.13 13.77 -41.44
CA GLU A 127 1.97 15.22 -41.61
C GLU A 127 3.02 15.76 -42.57
N ASP A 128 2.59 16.49 -43.62
CA ASP A 128 3.50 17.14 -44.57
C ASP A 128 4.38 18.20 -43.89
N GLN A 129 3.80 18.93 -42.94
CA GLN A 129 4.49 19.84 -42.05
C GLN A 129 4.15 19.48 -40.61
N SER A 130 5.07 18.80 -39.96
CA SER A 130 4.89 18.40 -38.57
C SER A 130 4.75 19.61 -37.65
N PHE A 131 3.75 19.58 -36.76
CA PHE A 131 3.58 20.52 -35.68
C PHE A 131 3.89 19.87 -34.31
N ALA A 132 4.63 18.79 -34.31
CA ALA A 132 4.99 18.01 -33.13
C ALA A 132 5.50 18.87 -31.97
N ALA A 133 6.32 19.89 -32.23
CA ALA A 133 6.83 20.80 -31.20
C ALA A 133 5.76 21.56 -30.41
N LYS A 134 4.51 21.64 -30.93
CA LYS A 134 3.38 22.28 -30.26
C LYS A 134 2.50 21.29 -29.49
N VAL A 135 2.79 20.00 -29.56
CA VAL A 135 2.00 18.94 -28.96
C VAL A 135 2.78 18.31 -27.82
N LYS A 136 2.19 18.33 -26.65
CA LYS A 136 2.76 17.71 -25.46
C LYS A 136 1.66 17.03 -24.66
N ILE A 137 1.94 15.82 -24.19
CA ILE A 137 1.16 15.10 -23.17
C ILE A 137 1.87 15.26 -21.83
N ARG A 138 1.19 14.94 -20.72
CA ARG A 138 1.83 14.96 -19.41
C ARG A 138 2.77 13.79 -19.26
N SER A 139 3.90 14.03 -18.60
CA SER A 139 4.79 13.01 -18.08
C SER A 139 4.90 13.17 -16.57
N TYR A 140 5.20 12.08 -15.89
CA TYR A 140 5.19 12.02 -14.45
C TYR A 140 6.56 11.55 -13.96
N PRO A 141 7.16 12.25 -12.98
CA PRO A 141 8.43 11.82 -12.39
C PRO A 141 8.37 10.37 -11.97
N THR A 142 9.34 9.59 -12.39
CA THR A 142 9.39 8.14 -12.19
C THR A 142 10.73 7.77 -11.57
N TYR A 143 10.74 6.85 -10.61
CA TYR A 143 11.93 6.40 -9.92
C TYR A 143 11.85 4.90 -9.65
N GLU A 144 12.90 4.16 -10.02
CA GLU A 144 13.01 2.73 -9.72
C GLU A 144 13.79 2.53 -8.43
N TYR A 145 13.20 1.79 -7.48
CA TYR A 145 13.81 1.57 -6.19
C TYR A 145 13.40 0.22 -5.58
N LEU A 146 14.40 -0.58 -5.20
CA LEU A 146 14.23 -1.88 -4.54
C LEU A 146 13.25 -2.83 -5.27
N GLY A 147 13.28 -2.83 -6.61
CA GLY A 147 12.44 -3.71 -7.42
C GLY A 147 11.01 -3.22 -7.64
N LEU A 148 10.68 -2.00 -7.23
CA LEU A 148 9.43 -1.31 -7.55
C LEU A 148 9.68 -0.08 -8.41
N ILE A 149 8.73 0.23 -9.28
CA ILE A 149 8.67 1.49 -10.02
C ILE A 149 7.70 2.41 -9.29
N PHE A 150 8.19 3.58 -8.89
CA PHE A 150 7.41 4.63 -8.24
C PHE A 150 7.14 5.77 -9.22
N SER A 151 5.98 6.41 -9.08
CA SER A 151 5.67 7.64 -9.79
C SER A 151 5.13 8.70 -8.83
N TYR A 152 5.48 9.95 -9.10
CA TYR A 152 4.89 11.11 -8.45
C TYR A 152 3.82 11.70 -9.34
N LEU A 153 2.57 11.67 -8.87
CA LEU A 153 1.38 12.03 -9.64
C LEU A 153 0.80 13.40 -9.25
N GLY A 154 1.51 14.16 -8.40
CA GLY A 154 1.11 15.48 -7.96
C GLY A 154 1.33 16.55 -9.03
N GLU A 155 0.69 17.72 -8.83
CA GLU A 155 0.81 18.88 -9.71
C GLU A 155 2.05 19.74 -9.40
N ALA A 156 2.47 19.74 -8.13
CA ALA A 156 3.66 20.47 -7.69
C ALA A 156 4.95 19.74 -8.07
N ALA A 157 6.09 20.40 -7.93
CA ALA A 157 7.38 19.74 -8.04
C ALA A 157 7.46 18.55 -7.06
N PRO A 158 8.03 17.39 -7.49
CA PRO A 158 8.12 16.23 -6.63
C PRO A 158 9.02 16.51 -5.43
N PRO A 159 8.62 16.05 -4.22
CA PRO A 159 9.53 16.05 -3.09
C PRO A 159 10.70 15.10 -3.35
N GLN A 160 11.78 15.25 -2.57
CA GLN A 160 12.86 14.26 -2.62
C GLN A 160 12.29 12.86 -2.44
N PHE A 161 12.79 11.89 -3.22
CA PHE A 161 12.37 10.50 -3.12
C PHE A 161 12.74 9.95 -1.73
N PRO A 162 11.77 9.39 -0.98
CA PRO A 162 12.03 8.86 0.36
C PRO A 162 12.81 7.55 0.28
N ARG A 163 13.87 7.44 1.11
CA ARG A 163 14.64 6.20 1.28
C ARG A 163 14.08 5.42 2.47
N TYR A 164 14.30 4.08 2.42
CA TYR A 164 13.89 3.15 3.48
C TYR A 164 15.10 2.31 3.91
N PRO A 165 15.98 2.86 4.77
CA PRO A 165 17.26 2.22 5.14
C PRO A 165 17.09 0.82 5.74
N GLN A 166 15.93 0.53 6.32
CA GLN A 166 15.58 -0.80 6.85
C GLN A 166 15.57 -1.88 5.77
N LEU A 167 15.28 -1.50 4.52
CA LEU A 167 15.25 -2.38 3.35
C LEU A 167 16.54 -2.36 2.51
N GLU A 168 17.48 -1.45 2.83
CA GLU A 168 18.75 -1.28 2.12
C GLU A 168 19.90 -2.07 2.77
N GLN A 169 19.60 -2.80 3.84
CA GLN A 169 20.57 -3.63 4.54
C GLN A 169 20.91 -4.89 3.73
N GLU A 170 21.98 -5.57 4.15
CA GLU A 170 22.38 -6.83 3.55
C GLU A 170 21.33 -7.93 3.76
N GLY A 171 20.97 -8.62 2.68
CA GLY A 171 19.96 -9.67 2.73
C GLY A 171 19.35 -10.00 1.36
N VAL A 172 18.25 -10.74 1.38
CA VAL A 172 17.46 -11.03 0.20
C VAL A 172 16.17 -10.23 0.25
N LEU A 173 15.98 -9.39 -0.76
CA LEU A 173 14.74 -8.64 -0.93
C LEU A 173 13.73 -9.50 -1.69
N ASP A 174 12.56 -9.72 -1.08
CA ASP A 174 11.41 -10.39 -1.69
C ASP A 174 10.37 -9.32 -2.05
N VAL A 175 10.10 -9.20 -3.36
CA VAL A 175 9.22 -8.17 -3.93
C VAL A 175 7.99 -8.84 -4.48
N GLY A 176 6.82 -8.24 -4.28
CA GLY A 176 5.59 -8.74 -4.87
C GLY A 176 4.44 -7.76 -4.77
N SER A 177 3.40 -8.05 -5.53
CA SER A 177 2.15 -7.29 -5.49
C SER A 177 0.94 -8.22 -5.55
N TYR A 178 -0.19 -7.75 -5.06
CA TYR A 178 -1.49 -8.36 -5.27
C TYR A 178 -2.59 -7.29 -5.29
N ILE A 179 -3.73 -7.64 -5.88
CA ILE A 179 -4.92 -6.78 -5.91
C ILE A 179 -5.96 -7.34 -4.95
N ARG A 180 -6.68 -6.44 -4.25
CA ARG A 180 -7.80 -6.78 -3.37
C ARG A 180 -9.05 -6.02 -3.78
N ASN A 181 -10.21 -6.69 -3.73
CA ASN A 181 -11.52 -6.16 -4.13
C ASN A 181 -12.20 -5.36 -3.00
N CYS A 182 -11.45 -4.48 -2.37
CA CYS A 182 -12.00 -3.50 -1.44
C CYS A 182 -11.21 -2.21 -1.49
N ASN A 183 -11.79 -1.16 -0.94
CA ASN A 183 -11.14 0.13 -0.82
C ASN A 183 -9.80 0.00 -0.08
N TYR A 184 -8.81 0.78 -0.50
CA TYR A 184 -7.47 0.76 0.10
C TYR A 184 -7.49 1.00 1.60
N PHE A 185 -8.44 1.80 2.07
CA PHE A 185 -8.55 2.18 3.48
C PHE A 185 -8.94 0.99 4.37
N ASN A 186 -9.74 0.02 3.86
CA ASN A 186 -10.04 -1.23 4.59
C ASN A 186 -8.74 -1.98 4.95
N THR A 187 -7.81 -2.04 4.00
CA THR A 187 -6.53 -2.71 4.23
C THR A 187 -5.57 -1.88 5.08
N LEU A 188 -5.65 -0.54 5.04
CA LEU A 188 -4.93 0.30 5.99
C LEU A 188 -5.43 0.07 7.42
N GLU A 189 -6.73 0.04 7.62
CA GLU A 189 -7.37 -0.24 8.91
C GLU A 189 -7.00 -1.63 9.45
N ASN A 190 -7.05 -2.66 8.60
CA ASN A 190 -6.58 -4.01 8.95
C ASN A 190 -5.10 -4.01 9.34
N GLY A 191 -4.26 -3.25 8.63
CA GLY A 191 -2.83 -3.16 8.92
C GLY A 191 -2.49 -2.54 10.27
N VAL A 192 -3.32 -1.64 10.79
CA VAL A 192 -3.14 -1.02 12.10
C VAL A 192 -3.91 -1.76 13.21
N ASP A 193 -4.74 -2.74 12.86
CA ASP A 193 -5.45 -3.60 13.81
C ASP A 193 -4.63 -4.86 14.12
N GLN A 194 -4.20 -5.02 15.36
CA GLN A 194 -3.53 -6.25 15.83
C GLN A 194 -4.51 -7.23 16.49
N ALA A 195 -5.76 -6.82 16.75
CA ALA A 195 -6.76 -7.68 17.44
C ALA A 195 -7.32 -8.77 16.52
N HIS A 196 -7.36 -8.54 15.20
CA HIS A 196 -7.85 -9.55 14.25
C HIS A 196 -6.93 -10.78 14.15
N VAL A 197 -5.62 -10.60 14.36
CA VAL A 197 -4.60 -11.63 14.11
C VAL A 197 -4.89 -12.94 14.84
N PRO A 198 -5.18 -12.97 16.17
CA PRO A 198 -5.45 -14.21 16.89
C PRO A 198 -6.78 -14.88 16.49
N PHE A 199 -7.68 -14.20 15.84
CA PHE A 199 -8.98 -14.75 15.39
C PHE A 199 -8.95 -15.14 13.93
N THR A 200 -8.65 -14.19 13.04
CA THR A 200 -8.63 -14.39 11.60
C THR A 200 -7.62 -15.44 11.19
N HIS A 201 -6.43 -15.44 11.81
CA HIS A 201 -5.33 -16.34 11.46
C HIS A 201 -5.12 -17.50 12.46
N ALA A 202 -6.09 -17.76 13.28
CA ALA A 202 -6.05 -18.72 14.38
C ALA A 202 -5.54 -20.10 14.03
N LYS A 203 -5.93 -20.62 12.88
CA LYS A 203 -5.59 -21.98 12.43
C LYS A 203 -4.53 -21.97 11.33
N SER A 204 -3.91 -20.81 11.09
CA SER A 204 -2.80 -20.68 10.13
C SER A 204 -1.45 -21.00 10.75
N ASN A 205 -0.41 -21.02 9.92
CA ASN A 205 0.98 -21.22 10.37
C ASN A 205 1.49 -20.14 11.34
N PHE A 206 0.77 -19.03 11.55
CA PHE A 206 1.13 -18.02 12.54
C PHE A 206 1.23 -18.57 13.97
N THR A 207 0.45 -19.59 14.31
CA THR A 207 0.53 -20.24 15.63
C THR A 207 1.85 -20.95 15.86
N LYS A 208 2.55 -21.41 14.81
CA LYS A 208 3.88 -22.03 14.90
C LYS A 208 4.97 -21.04 15.33
N PHE A 209 4.75 -19.74 15.16
CA PHE A 209 5.69 -18.67 15.50
C PHE A 209 5.40 -17.99 16.83
N GLY A 210 4.67 -18.66 17.73
CA GLY A 210 4.40 -18.15 19.08
C GLY A 210 3.39 -16.99 19.14
N LEU A 211 2.70 -16.70 18.05
CA LEU A 211 1.52 -15.83 18.05
C LEU A 211 0.35 -16.63 18.68
N ASN A 212 0.37 -16.72 20.00
CA ASN A 212 -0.68 -17.39 20.76
C ASN A 212 -2.00 -16.58 20.65
N TRP A 213 -3.11 -17.24 20.97
CA TRP A 213 -4.47 -16.69 21.09
C TRP A 213 -4.63 -15.57 22.11
N ASP A 214 -3.54 -15.06 22.65
CA ASP A 214 -3.51 -13.98 23.60
C ASP A 214 -3.88 -12.69 22.89
N ILE A 215 -5.04 -12.15 23.21
CA ILE A 215 -5.53 -10.88 22.65
C ILE A 215 -4.66 -9.77 23.23
N PRO A 216 -3.90 -9.03 22.39
CA PRO A 216 -3.04 -7.98 22.91
C PRO A 216 -3.86 -6.78 23.38
N LYS A 217 -3.34 -6.08 24.39
CA LYS A 217 -3.80 -4.72 24.70
C LYS A 217 -3.19 -3.77 23.64
N ILE A 218 -4.05 -3.16 22.85
CA ILE A 218 -3.63 -2.30 21.73
C ILE A 218 -3.59 -0.85 22.20
N THR A 219 -2.49 -0.15 21.87
CA THR A 219 -2.35 1.29 21.99
C THR A 219 -1.70 1.85 20.74
N GLY A 220 -1.98 3.11 20.41
CA GLY A 220 -1.39 3.83 19.29
C GLY A 220 -0.85 5.18 19.74
N GLU A 221 0.25 5.60 19.13
CA GLU A 221 0.88 6.90 19.36
C GLU A 221 1.13 7.57 18.00
N GLU A 222 0.77 8.85 17.88
CA GLU A 222 1.16 9.66 16.73
C GLU A 222 2.63 10.03 16.82
N THR A 223 3.33 9.86 15.71
CA THR A 223 4.77 10.13 15.58
C THR A 223 5.03 11.15 14.46
N GLU A 224 6.30 11.46 14.22
CA GLU A 224 6.73 12.30 13.10
C GLU A 224 6.58 11.62 11.72
N TYR A 225 6.37 10.29 11.67
CA TYR A 225 6.18 9.52 10.43
C TYR A 225 4.74 9.01 10.22
N GLY A 226 3.91 9.04 11.24
CA GLY A 226 2.54 8.51 11.22
C GLY A 226 2.11 7.96 12.56
N VAL A 227 1.96 6.62 12.71
CA VAL A 227 1.50 5.96 13.93
C VAL A 227 2.43 4.82 14.34
N ALA A 228 2.87 4.82 15.58
CA ALA A 228 3.42 3.63 16.24
C ALA A 228 2.29 2.87 16.93
N MET A 229 2.19 1.56 16.68
CA MET A 229 1.14 0.69 17.21
C MET A 229 1.77 -0.37 18.11
N TYR A 230 1.29 -0.45 19.34
CA TYR A 230 1.79 -1.37 20.35
C TYR A 230 0.71 -2.42 20.67
N GLY A 231 1.04 -3.68 20.50
CA GLY A 231 0.23 -4.80 20.95
C GLY A 231 0.90 -5.50 22.12
N THR A 232 0.54 -5.16 23.36
CA THR A 232 1.15 -5.70 24.57
C THR A 232 0.37 -6.91 25.07
N ARG A 233 1.07 -8.02 25.24
CA ARG A 233 0.50 -9.29 25.73
C ARG A 233 0.52 -9.38 27.25
N ALA A 234 -0.20 -10.35 27.82
CA ALA A 234 -0.27 -10.59 29.26
C ALA A 234 1.10 -10.88 29.89
N ASN A 235 2.04 -11.48 29.17
CA ASN A 235 3.41 -11.73 29.61
C ASN A 235 4.34 -10.49 29.54
N GLY A 236 3.81 -9.31 29.14
CA GLY A 236 4.55 -8.05 29.03
C GLY A 236 5.30 -7.87 27.70
N LEU A 237 5.34 -8.87 26.82
CA LEU A 237 5.95 -8.70 25.50
C LEU A 237 5.08 -7.81 24.61
N SER A 238 5.74 -6.94 23.87
CA SER A 238 5.06 -5.95 23.00
C SER A 238 5.51 -6.10 21.56
N ARG A 239 4.53 -6.28 20.66
CA ARG A 239 4.74 -6.13 19.23
C ARG A 239 4.59 -4.67 18.85
N VAL A 240 5.55 -4.14 18.11
CA VAL A 240 5.49 -2.77 17.60
C VAL A 240 5.44 -2.82 16.08
N ASN A 241 4.38 -2.28 15.52
CA ASN A 241 4.23 -2.04 14.09
C ASN A 241 4.18 -0.53 13.84
N HIS A 242 4.50 -0.11 12.63
CA HIS A 242 4.49 1.30 12.25
C HIS A 242 3.60 1.49 11.02
N TYR A 243 2.79 2.52 11.07
CA TYR A 243 2.07 3.03 9.92
C TYR A 243 2.71 4.37 9.52
N LEU A 244 3.25 4.42 8.31
CA LEU A 244 3.88 5.62 7.76
C LEU A 244 2.91 6.27 6.78
N MET A 245 2.62 7.54 7.03
CA MET A 245 1.74 8.31 6.16
C MET A 245 2.29 8.40 4.73
N PRO A 246 1.42 8.36 3.69
CA PRO A 246 -0.03 8.24 3.79
C PRO A 246 -0.54 6.79 3.83
N ASN A 247 0.21 5.78 3.37
CA ASN A 247 -0.36 4.46 3.06
C ASN A 247 0.62 3.29 3.20
N ILE A 248 1.61 3.40 4.10
CA ILE A 248 2.66 2.38 4.24
C ILE A 248 2.55 1.72 5.61
N LEU A 249 2.52 0.39 5.63
CA LEU A 249 2.65 -0.42 6.83
C LEU A 249 4.08 -0.97 6.91
N TYR A 250 4.74 -0.82 8.05
CA TYR A 250 6.01 -1.46 8.38
C TYR A 250 5.86 -2.38 9.57
N ILE A 251 6.15 -3.66 9.38
CA ILE A 251 6.03 -4.72 10.39
C ILE A 251 7.25 -5.64 10.38
N LYS A 252 7.43 -6.39 11.48
CA LYS A 252 8.22 -7.62 11.43
C LYS A 252 7.34 -8.75 10.89
N GLY A 253 7.59 -9.14 9.65
CA GLY A 253 6.97 -10.31 9.03
C GLY A 253 7.50 -11.59 9.63
N SER A 254 6.64 -12.60 9.76
CA SER A 254 7.04 -13.93 10.29
C SER A 254 8.22 -14.52 9.51
N PRO A 255 9.12 -15.24 10.18
CA PRO A 255 10.13 -16.04 9.51
C PRO A 255 9.43 -17.11 8.65
N ASP A 256 10.05 -17.48 7.55
CA ASP A 256 9.69 -18.74 6.90
C ASP A 256 10.58 -19.87 7.39
N GLU A 257 10.27 -21.11 7.01
CA GLU A 257 10.99 -22.32 7.47
C GLU A 257 12.49 -22.32 7.14
N SER A 258 12.96 -21.38 6.30
CA SER A 258 14.36 -21.29 5.85
C SER A 258 15.13 -20.12 6.43
N ALA A 259 14.42 -19.14 6.95
CA ALA A 259 15.01 -18.00 7.59
C ALA A 259 14.48 -17.98 9.02
N GLU A 260 15.23 -18.49 9.97
CA GLU A 260 14.91 -18.49 11.41
C GLU A 260 14.71 -17.08 11.99
N LYS A 261 14.91 -16.04 11.16
CA LYS A 261 14.84 -14.64 11.55
C LYS A 261 13.60 -13.95 11.01
N TRP A 262 13.01 -13.10 11.82
CA TRP A 262 11.97 -12.17 11.40
C TRP A 262 12.51 -11.20 10.34
N ARG A 263 11.68 -10.93 9.32
CA ARG A 263 12.01 -10.05 8.20
C ARG A 263 11.42 -8.67 8.39
N ASP A 264 12.09 -7.66 7.86
CA ASP A 264 11.51 -6.32 7.74
C ASP A 264 10.55 -6.31 6.55
N ALA A 265 9.29 -5.97 6.78
CA ALA A 265 8.27 -6.00 5.75
C ALA A 265 7.56 -4.65 5.67
N PHE A 266 7.63 -4.05 4.48
CA PHE A 266 6.93 -2.83 4.10
C PHE A 266 5.83 -3.15 3.10
N ALA A 267 4.69 -2.52 3.25
CA ALA A 267 3.55 -2.72 2.38
C ALA A 267 2.85 -1.39 2.07
N TRP A 268 2.83 -1.02 0.80
CA TRP A 268 2.06 0.13 0.29
C TRP A 268 0.67 -0.32 -0.12
N ARG A 269 -0.35 0.44 0.26
CA ARG A 269 -1.74 0.22 -0.14
C ARG A 269 -2.15 1.33 -1.10
N VAL A 270 -2.08 1.06 -2.39
CA VAL A 270 -2.27 2.06 -3.45
C VAL A 270 -3.63 1.86 -4.10
N PRO A 271 -4.54 2.85 -4.03
CA PRO A 271 -5.84 2.75 -4.70
C PRO A 271 -5.65 2.54 -6.22
N ILE A 272 -6.31 1.54 -6.78
CA ILE A 272 -6.52 1.45 -8.24
C ILE A 272 -7.69 2.35 -8.59
N ASP A 273 -8.79 2.15 -7.88
CA ASP A 273 -10.00 2.97 -7.88
C ASP A 273 -10.62 2.96 -6.47
N ASP A 274 -11.86 3.40 -6.32
CA ASP A 274 -12.51 3.49 -5.03
C ASP A 274 -12.92 2.12 -4.46
N PHE A 275 -12.93 1.06 -5.27
CA PHE A 275 -13.40 -0.28 -4.92
C PHE A 275 -12.29 -1.34 -4.91
N THR A 276 -11.13 -1.02 -5.46
CA THR A 276 -9.99 -1.94 -5.56
C THR A 276 -8.68 -1.22 -5.26
N HIS A 277 -7.73 -1.95 -4.71
CA HIS A 277 -6.37 -1.43 -4.51
C HIS A 277 -5.30 -2.46 -4.82
N ALA A 278 -4.12 -1.99 -5.18
CA ALA A 278 -2.90 -2.77 -5.27
C ALA A 278 -2.13 -2.68 -3.96
N SER A 279 -1.67 -3.82 -3.48
CA SER A 279 -0.70 -3.91 -2.38
C SER A 279 0.66 -4.23 -2.95
N PHE A 280 1.63 -3.32 -2.79
CA PHE A 280 3.03 -3.56 -3.13
C PHE A 280 3.78 -3.90 -1.85
N ASN A 281 4.47 -5.04 -1.83
CA ASN A 281 5.11 -5.56 -0.63
C ASN A 281 6.60 -5.76 -0.88
N LEU A 282 7.41 -5.24 0.03
CA LEU A 282 8.85 -5.47 0.10
C LEU A 282 9.18 -6.14 1.42
N SER A 283 9.91 -7.25 1.38
CA SER A 283 10.38 -7.93 2.60
C SER A 283 11.88 -8.17 2.49
N LEU A 284 12.65 -7.65 3.43
CA LEU A 284 14.06 -7.96 3.56
C LEU A 284 14.27 -9.13 4.51
N VAL A 285 14.83 -10.21 3.99
CA VAL A 285 15.25 -11.38 4.76
C VAL A 285 16.74 -11.28 5.02
N HIS A 286 17.15 -11.14 6.27
CA HIS A 286 18.54 -10.92 6.69
C HIS A 286 19.38 -12.21 6.61
N ILE A 287 19.60 -12.69 5.40
CA ILE A 287 20.42 -13.88 5.08
C ILE A 287 21.36 -13.59 3.91
N THR A 288 22.51 -14.23 3.89
CA THR A 288 23.57 -14.05 2.90
C THR A 288 24.18 -15.37 2.47
N GLY A 289 25.09 -15.36 1.48
CA GLY A 289 25.80 -16.55 1.01
C GLY A 289 24.87 -17.68 0.58
N ASP A 290 25.25 -18.93 0.86
CA ASP A 290 24.49 -20.14 0.49
C ASP A 290 23.05 -20.16 1.02
N ALA A 291 22.79 -19.53 2.16
CA ALA A 291 21.44 -19.42 2.71
C ALA A 291 20.54 -18.54 1.83
N ALA A 292 21.09 -17.44 1.30
CA ALA A 292 20.38 -16.56 0.38
C ALA A 292 20.07 -17.27 -0.95
N GLU A 293 21.00 -18.06 -1.48
CA GLU A 293 20.79 -18.83 -2.71
C GLU A 293 19.69 -19.88 -2.54
N ARG A 294 19.76 -20.67 -1.45
CA ARG A 294 18.70 -21.64 -1.11
C ARG A 294 17.34 -20.97 -0.93
N TYR A 295 17.30 -19.81 -0.31
CA TYR A 295 16.07 -19.04 -0.16
C TYR A 295 15.49 -18.63 -1.51
N ARG A 296 16.30 -18.03 -2.41
CA ARG A 296 15.87 -17.61 -3.76
C ARG A 296 15.30 -18.78 -4.56
N GLU A 297 16.02 -19.92 -4.57
CA GLU A 297 15.58 -21.11 -5.31
C GLU A 297 14.25 -21.64 -4.76
N ARG A 298 14.10 -21.71 -3.45
CA ARG A 298 12.85 -22.14 -2.85
C ARG A 298 11.71 -21.15 -3.12
N ARG A 299 11.95 -19.83 -3.04
CA ARG A 299 10.92 -18.83 -3.39
C ARG A 299 10.47 -18.96 -4.84
N LYS A 300 11.39 -19.24 -5.77
CA LYS A 300 11.06 -19.54 -7.16
C LYS A 300 10.15 -20.77 -7.28
N GLN A 301 10.47 -21.85 -6.57
CA GLN A 301 9.65 -23.07 -6.55
C GLN A 301 8.27 -22.81 -5.92
N GLN A 302 8.19 -22.07 -4.83
CA GLN A 302 6.94 -21.68 -4.18
C GLN A 302 6.07 -20.82 -5.12
N ARG A 303 6.65 -19.83 -5.82
CA ARG A 303 5.94 -19.01 -6.81
C ARG A 303 5.41 -19.87 -7.97
N ALA A 304 6.24 -20.79 -8.49
CA ALA A 304 5.83 -21.70 -9.55
C ALA A 304 4.73 -22.69 -9.09
N ALA A 305 4.74 -23.12 -7.84
CA ALA A 305 3.68 -23.95 -7.26
C ALA A 305 2.39 -23.14 -7.05
N ALA A 306 2.50 -21.93 -6.51
CA ALA A 306 1.36 -21.03 -6.30
C ALA A 306 0.66 -20.65 -7.62
N ALA A 307 1.41 -20.44 -8.70
CA ALA A 307 0.87 -20.15 -10.02
C ALA A 307 -0.04 -21.26 -10.59
N LYS A 308 0.02 -22.47 -10.04
CA LYS A 308 -0.85 -23.60 -10.42
C LYS A 308 -2.13 -23.70 -9.58
N LEU A 309 -2.22 -22.92 -8.51
CA LEU A 309 -3.40 -22.87 -7.65
C LEU A 309 -4.37 -21.80 -8.14
N THR A 310 -5.64 -21.94 -7.82
CA THR A 310 -6.61 -20.85 -7.86
C THR A 310 -6.02 -19.69 -7.06
N SER A 311 -6.06 -18.47 -7.59
CA SER A 311 -5.48 -17.32 -6.91
C SER A 311 -6.12 -17.08 -5.53
N ALA A 312 -5.41 -16.40 -4.63
CA ALA A 312 -5.96 -16.06 -3.31
C ALA A 312 -7.23 -15.23 -3.42
N ARG A 313 -7.29 -14.34 -4.42
CA ARG A 313 -8.46 -13.50 -4.70
C ARG A 313 -9.67 -14.34 -5.14
N GLU A 314 -9.51 -15.18 -6.17
CA GLU A 314 -10.59 -16.06 -6.65
C GLU A 314 -11.07 -17.04 -5.57
N MET A 315 -10.16 -17.51 -4.73
CA MET A 315 -10.50 -18.36 -3.59
C MET A 315 -11.29 -17.60 -2.52
N ALA A 316 -10.92 -16.34 -2.24
CA ALA A 316 -11.67 -15.49 -1.33
C ALA A 316 -13.08 -15.18 -1.87
N ASP A 317 -13.21 -14.91 -3.17
CA ASP A 317 -14.50 -14.74 -3.84
C ASP A 317 -15.38 -15.99 -3.67
N ALA A 318 -14.82 -17.19 -3.84
CA ALA A 318 -15.52 -18.45 -3.65
C ALA A 318 -15.98 -18.68 -2.19
N VAL A 319 -15.15 -18.27 -1.21
CA VAL A 319 -15.50 -18.34 0.20
C VAL A 319 -16.62 -17.33 0.53
N LEU A 320 -16.53 -16.11 0.07
CA LEU A 320 -17.56 -15.07 0.27
C LEU A 320 -18.89 -15.43 -0.39
N ALA A 321 -18.85 -16.13 -1.52
CA ALA A 321 -20.02 -16.66 -2.19
C ALA A 321 -20.60 -17.95 -1.54
N GLY A 322 -19.96 -18.47 -0.48
CA GLY A 322 -20.40 -19.69 0.19
C GLY A 322 -20.17 -20.99 -0.61
N GLN A 323 -19.36 -20.93 -1.65
CA GLN A 323 -19.02 -22.10 -2.49
C GLN A 323 -17.96 -23.00 -1.83
N VAL A 324 -17.10 -22.41 -1.02
CA VAL A 324 -16.02 -23.09 -0.28
C VAL A 324 -16.03 -22.56 1.16
N SER A 325 -15.85 -23.44 2.15
CA SER A 325 -15.68 -23.01 3.52
C SER A 325 -14.22 -22.61 3.77
N ILE A 326 -13.99 -21.49 4.46
CA ILE A 326 -12.65 -21.08 4.90
C ILE A 326 -11.97 -22.18 5.75
N HIS A 327 -12.73 -23.06 6.40
CA HIS A 327 -12.21 -24.16 7.21
C HIS A 327 -11.72 -25.36 6.38
N GLU A 328 -12.12 -25.46 5.12
CA GLU A 328 -11.75 -26.55 4.21
C GLU A 328 -10.41 -26.31 3.52
N ILE A 329 -9.91 -25.05 3.57
CA ILE A 329 -8.71 -24.61 2.83
C ILE A 329 -7.56 -24.21 3.75
N GLN A 330 -7.56 -24.65 5.02
CA GLN A 330 -6.57 -24.25 6.03
C GLN A 330 -5.12 -24.65 5.69
N ASP A 331 -4.94 -25.70 4.88
CA ASP A 331 -3.62 -26.20 4.49
C ASP A 331 -3.01 -25.46 3.29
N ARG A 332 -3.71 -24.48 2.74
CA ARG A 332 -3.18 -23.68 1.63
C ARG A 332 -1.99 -22.84 2.08
N PRO A 333 -0.92 -22.77 1.26
CA PRO A 333 0.27 -21.98 1.60
C PRO A 333 0.01 -20.47 1.69
N ASP A 334 -1.03 -19.99 1.00
CA ASP A 334 -1.46 -18.60 0.94
C ASP A 334 -2.69 -18.30 1.83
N ILE A 335 -3.02 -19.21 2.76
CA ILE A 335 -4.24 -19.10 3.60
C ILE A 335 -4.36 -17.76 4.33
N VAL A 336 -3.27 -17.22 4.85
CA VAL A 336 -3.25 -15.92 5.56
C VAL A 336 -3.73 -14.80 4.64
N ASN A 337 -3.26 -14.78 3.40
CA ASN A 337 -3.69 -13.79 2.42
C ASN A 337 -5.17 -13.97 2.05
N ILE A 338 -5.64 -15.21 1.90
CA ILE A 338 -7.07 -15.50 1.65
C ILE A 338 -7.93 -15.05 2.83
N GLN A 339 -7.53 -15.33 4.07
CA GLN A 339 -8.24 -14.93 5.27
C GLN A 339 -8.37 -13.41 5.36
N ASP A 340 -7.32 -12.69 5.02
CA ASP A 340 -7.32 -11.22 4.94
C ASP A 340 -8.23 -10.69 3.82
N HIS A 341 -8.23 -11.34 2.65
CA HIS A 341 -9.18 -11.01 1.59
C HIS A 341 -10.62 -11.17 2.07
N VAL A 342 -10.96 -12.35 2.62
CA VAL A 342 -12.31 -12.64 3.13
C VAL A 342 -12.74 -11.67 4.22
N ALA A 343 -11.85 -11.39 5.19
CA ALA A 343 -12.18 -10.49 6.30
C ALA A 343 -12.43 -9.06 5.83
N GLN A 344 -11.61 -8.55 4.92
CA GLN A 344 -11.67 -7.15 4.48
C GLN A 344 -12.71 -6.92 3.39
N GLU A 345 -12.83 -7.82 2.42
CA GLU A 345 -13.85 -7.75 1.36
C GLU A 345 -15.25 -8.08 1.92
N GLY A 346 -15.33 -8.91 2.96
CA GLY A 346 -16.57 -9.23 3.67
C GLY A 346 -17.19 -8.05 4.41
N GLN A 347 -16.45 -6.96 4.63
CA GLN A 347 -17.02 -5.70 5.13
C GLN A 347 -17.77 -4.90 4.04
N GLY A 348 -17.68 -5.34 2.78
CA GLY A 348 -18.08 -4.59 1.59
C GLY A 348 -16.89 -3.85 0.97
N ALA A 349 -17.00 -3.54 -0.31
CA ALA A 349 -15.95 -2.83 -1.03
C ALA A 349 -15.64 -1.47 -0.38
N ILE A 350 -16.67 -0.76 0.06
CA ILE A 350 -16.60 0.43 0.92
C ILE A 350 -17.51 0.17 2.12
N PRO A 351 -16.98 -0.01 3.34
CA PRO A 351 -17.78 -0.23 4.55
C PRO A 351 -18.66 0.96 4.91
N ASP A 352 -19.84 0.67 5.47
CA ASP A 352 -20.67 1.67 6.12
C ASP A 352 -20.08 2.01 7.50
N ARG A 353 -19.23 3.04 7.53
CA ARG A 353 -18.54 3.45 8.77
C ARG A 353 -19.45 4.11 9.79
N ASP A 354 -20.64 4.57 9.41
CA ASP A 354 -21.64 5.13 10.33
C ASP A 354 -22.33 3.99 11.12
N ALA A 355 -22.41 2.81 10.55
CA ALA A 355 -22.93 1.63 11.22
C ALA A 355 -21.93 0.94 12.16
N GLU A 356 -20.64 1.30 12.11
CA GLU A 356 -19.60 0.68 12.93
C GLU A 356 -19.75 0.94 14.43
N ARG A 357 -19.19 0.05 15.24
CA ARG A 357 -19.11 0.18 16.70
C ARG A 357 -17.69 -0.10 17.15
N LEU A 358 -16.86 0.95 17.16
CA LEU A 358 -15.46 0.85 17.52
C LEU A 358 -15.28 0.72 19.04
N GLY A 359 -14.37 -0.14 19.46
CA GLY A 359 -14.03 -0.43 20.84
C GLY A 359 -12.60 0.01 21.22
N ARG A 360 -12.12 -0.44 22.37
CA ARG A 360 -10.75 -0.14 22.83
C ARG A 360 -9.68 -0.82 21.98
N SER A 361 -9.99 -1.96 21.36
CA SER A 361 -9.09 -2.66 20.45
C SER A 361 -8.78 -1.85 19.21
N ASP A 362 -9.66 -0.91 18.83
CA ASP A 362 -9.56 -0.10 17.63
C ASP A 362 -8.81 1.22 17.85
N ALA A 363 -8.09 1.36 18.98
CA ALA A 363 -7.41 2.61 19.34
C ALA A 363 -6.48 3.14 18.24
N ALA A 364 -5.74 2.25 17.55
CA ALA A 364 -4.84 2.64 16.47
C ALA A 364 -5.60 2.99 15.17
N VAL A 365 -6.69 2.29 14.87
CA VAL A 365 -7.62 2.62 13.76
C VAL A 365 -8.19 4.02 13.94
N ILE A 366 -8.73 4.29 15.15
CA ILE A 366 -9.28 5.60 15.50
C ILE A 366 -8.24 6.70 15.36
N LEU A 367 -7.02 6.46 15.83
CA LEU A 367 -5.92 7.42 15.74
C LEU A 367 -5.54 7.69 14.28
N MET A 368 -5.40 6.66 13.47
CA MET A 368 -5.10 6.79 12.03
C MET A 368 -6.18 7.62 11.32
N ARG A 369 -7.47 7.31 11.55
CA ARG A 369 -8.59 8.09 10.98
C ARG A 369 -8.51 9.56 11.38
N LYS A 370 -8.24 9.86 12.66
CA LYS A 370 -8.09 11.24 13.14
C LYS A 370 -6.97 12.00 12.43
N ILE A 371 -5.84 11.34 12.20
CA ILE A 371 -4.71 11.94 11.46
C ILE A 371 -5.15 12.24 10.02
N TRP A 372 -5.74 11.28 9.33
CA TRP A 372 -6.24 11.48 7.97
C TRP A 372 -7.22 12.64 7.88
N LEU A 373 -8.22 12.68 8.75
CA LEU A 373 -9.22 13.76 8.79
C LEU A 373 -8.58 15.12 9.04
N ARG A 374 -7.60 15.19 9.92
CA ARG A 374 -6.85 16.43 10.20
C ARG A 374 -6.10 16.92 8.96
N GLU A 375 -5.36 16.03 8.30
CA GLU A 375 -4.59 16.38 7.10
C GLU A 375 -5.52 16.80 5.95
N LEU A 376 -6.60 16.06 5.72
CA LEU A 376 -7.56 16.41 4.66
C LEU A 376 -8.29 17.73 4.95
N ARG A 377 -8.62 18.04 6.20
CA ARG A 377 -9.14 19.36 6.61
C ARG A 377 -8.12 20.46 6.33
N ALA A 378 -6.88 20.26 6.74
CA ALA A 378 -5.82 21.23 6.50
C ALA A 378 -5.66 21.49 5.00
N LEU A 379 -5.69 20.43 4.17
CA LEU A 379 -5.64 20.56 2.71
C LEU A 379 -6.84 21.33 2.15
N ALA A 380 -8.06 21.03 2.61
CA ALA A 380 -9.29 21.71 2.17
C ALA A 380 -9.29 23.20 2.50
N GLU A 381 -8.75 23.56 3.66
CA GLU A 381 -8.67 24.93 4.17
C GLU A 381 -7.40 25.68 3.71
N GLY A 382 -6.53 25.06 2.92
CA GLY A 382 -5.26 25.65 2.48
C GLY A 382 -4.27 25.90 3.63
N ARG A 383 -4.41 25.17 4.73
CA ARG A 383 -3.48 25.25 5.86
C ARG A 383 -2.25 24.35 5.61
N PRO A 384 -1.11 24.64 6.25
CA PRO A 384 0.07 23.78 6.19
C PRO A 384 -0.25 22.35 6.63
N LEU A 385 0.22 21.38 5.85
CA LEU A 385 0.17 19.95 6.19
C LEU A 385 1.35 19.60 7.07
N LYS A 386 1.21 18.53 7.86
CA LYS A 386 2.34 18.00 8.63
C LYS A 386 3.36 17.36 7.67
N GLU A 387 4.63 17.70 7.86
CA GLU A 387 5.73 17.02 7.19
C GLU A 387 5.98 15.66 7.85
N TRP A 388 5.92 14.60 7.04
CA TRP A 388 6.12 13.24 7.50
C TRP A 388 7.54 12.77 7.22
N THR A 389 8.26 12.37 8.25
CA THR A 389 9.66 11.91 8.16
C THR A 389 9.76 10.42 7.81
N ARG A 390 10.97 9.95 7.55
CA ARG A 390 11.32 8.54 7.39
C ARG A 390 12.56 8.26 8.24
N PRO A 391 12.39 8.00 9.57
CA PRO A 391 13.51 7.83 10.49
C PRO A 391 14.36 6.61 10.13
N GLU A 392 15.68 6.79 10.05
CA GLU A 392 16.63 5.71 9.74
C GLU A 392 16.66 4.63 10.83
N GLY A 393 16.50 5.01 12.09
CA GLY A 393 16.52 4.11 13.25
C GLY A 393 15.19 3.44 13.58
N LEU A 394 14.15 3.58 12.72
CA LEU A 394 12.85 3.01 13.00
C LEU A 394 12.89 1.48 12.95
N LEU A 395 12.49 0.82 14.03
CA LEU A 395 12.48 -0.63 14.16
C LEU A 395 11.11 -1.15 14.58
N ALA A 396 10.52 -2.01 13.77
CA ALA A 396 9.37 -2.83 14.17
C ALA A 396 9.84 -4.01 15.04
N THR A 397 8.97 -4.56 15.90
CA THR A 397 9.28 -5.74 16.73
C THR A 397 8.21 -6.81 16.57
N SER A 398 8.61 -8.07 16.72
CA SER A 398 7.71 -9.22 16.61
C SER A 398 6.86 -9.45 17.87
N GLY A 399 7.32 -9.00 19.03
CA GLY A 399 6.68 -9.27 20.33
C GLY A 399 6.82 -10.74 20.80
N VAL A 400 7.84 -11.45 20.32
CA VAL A 400 8.26 -12.79 20.71
C VAL A 400 9.74 -12.82 21.02
#